data_82bda7fa447bf7b274736fe375627ad4
#
_entry.id   82bda7fa447bf7b274736fe375627ad4
#
_cell.length_a   1.000
_cell.length_b   1.000
_cell.length_c   1.000
_cell.angle_alpha   90.00
_cell.angle_beta   90.00
_cell.angle_gamma   90.00
#
_symmetry.space_group_name_H-M   'P 1'
#
loop_
_entity.id
_entity.type
_entity.pdbx_description
1 polymer ?
#
loop_
_entity_poly.entity_id
_entity_poly.type
_entity_poly.pdbx_seq_one_letter_code
_entity_poly.pdbx_strand_id
1 'polypeptide(L)'
;MNSGITIINGRTQITGSGDSVRIDLPAGESLDLCLMQEPGGKDFEINLSEGAELGMTLICIGCPEAVNRMKINLNGPHSRVSLNGLYLLRGEARLENHIVLSHNCPECRSSQLFKGILEDKATAVFDALIKVVPGAQKTEAFQRNDNLLLSPQARVHSEPQLEIYADDVKCSHGATNG
;
A
#
# COMPACT_ATOMS: atom_id res chain seq x y z
N MET A 1 22.77 3.49 14.87
CA MET A 1 22.02 4.48 15.69
C MET A 1 20.58 4.41 15.23
N ASN A 2 19.68 3.91 16.09
CA ASN A 2 18.25 3.84 15.76
C ASN A 2 17.67 5.24 15.82
N SER A 3 17.52 5.90 14.67
CA SER A 3 16.74 7.12 14.60
C SER A 3 15.26 6.74 14.55
N GLY A 4 14.62 6.68 15.72
CA GLY A 4 13.17 6.60 15.78
C GLY A 4 12.59 7.91 15.24
N ILE A 5 11.69 7.83 14.28
CA ILE A 5 10.92 8.97 13.80
C ILE A 5 9.62 8.99 14.61
N THR A 6 9.39 10.06 15.33
CA THR A 6 8.07 10.33 15.93
C THR A 6 7.56 11.63 15.32
N ILE A 7 6.52 11.55 14.52
CA ILE A 7 5.82 12.73 13.97
C ILE A 7 4.45 12.75 14.64
N ILE A 8 4.13 13.86 15.29
CA ILE A 8 2.80 14.10 15.86
C ILE A 8 2.19 15.24 15.05
N ASN A 9 1.14 14.93 14.30
CA ASN A 9 0.32 15.90 13.59
C ASN A 9 -1.10 15.83 14.17
N GLY A 10 -1.47 16.80 14.98
CA GLY A 10 -2.71 16.72 15.74
C GLY A 10 -2.71 15.54 16.73
N ARG A 11 -3.69 14.62 16.59
CA ARG A 11 -3.78 13.38 17.38
C ARG A 11 -3.17 12.16 16.68
N THR A 12 -2.73 12.32 15.43
CA THR A 12 -2.11 11.23 14.65
C THR A 12 -0.70 10.95 15.18
N GLN A 13 -0.40 9.70 15.39
CA GLN A 13 0.91 9.23 15.82
C GLN A 13 1.56 8.40 14.74
N ILE A 14 2.76 8.79 14.33
CA ILE A 14 3.64 8.00 13.47
C ILE A 14 4.87 7.65 14.30
N THR A 15 5.05 6.38 14.57
CA THR A 15 6.22 5.89 15.30
C THR A 15 7.02 4.97 14.39
N GLY A 16 8.33 5.10 14.38
CA GLY A 16 9.22 4.25 13.61
C GLY A 16 10.48 3.92 14.39
N SER A 17 10.97 2.72 14.24
CA SER A 17 12.30 2.30 14.71
C SER A 17 12.93 1.38 13.69
N GLY A 18 14.13 1.72 13.19
CA GLY A 18 14.74 0.96 12.11
C GLY A 18 13.86 0.97 10.85
N ASP A 19 13.53 -0.22 10.34
CA ASP A 19 12.75 -0.38 9.12
C ASP A 19 11.23 -0.52 9.37
N SER A 20 10.77 -0.40 10.63
CA SER A 20 9.36 -0.52 11.01
C SER A 20 8.72 0.84 11.25
N VAL A 21 7.54 1.05 10.67
CA VAL A 21 6.73 2.29 10.79
C VAL A 21 5.32 1.93 11.21
N ARG A 22 4.85 2.51 12.32
CA ARG A 22 3.47 2.39 12.75
C ARG A 22 2.74 3.72 12.62
N ILE A 23 1.54 3.68 12.05
CA ILE A 23 0.66 4.84 11.87
C ILE A 23 -0.70 4.50 12.47
N ASP A 24 -1.10 5.23 13.50
CA ASP A 24 -2.42 5.12 14.09
C ASP A 24 -3.18 6.44 13.86
N LEU A 25 -4.22 6.41 13.02
CA LEU A 25 -5.07 7.57 12.73
C LEU A 25 -6.34 7.51 13.60
N PRO A 26 -6.50 8.48 14.52
CA PRO A 26 -7.72 8.61 15.32
C PRO A 26 -8.94 8.98 14.47
N ALA A 27 -10.12 8.85 15.07
CA ALA A 27 -11.38 9.14 14.42
C ALA A 27 -11.44 10.57 13.85
N GLY A 28 -11.81 10.67 12.58
CA GLY A 28 -11.98 11.91 11.83
C GLY A 28 -10.67 12.63 11.45
N GLU A 29 -9.49 12.05 11.72
CA GLU A 29 -8.22 12.64 11.31
C GLU A 29 -7.85 12.25 9.88
N SER A 30 -7.17 13.15 9.19
CA SER A 30 -6.67 12.93 7.82
C SER A 30 -5.16 13.11 7.77
N LEU A 31 -4.48 12.25 7.01
CA LEU A 31 -3.04 12.29 6.82
C LEU A 31 -2.68 12.01 5.36
N ASP A 32 -1.89 12.90 4.76
CA ASP A 32 -1.27 12.68 3.45
C ASP A 32 0.24 12.54 3.59
N LEU A 33 0.78 11.45 3.04
CA LEU A 33 2.20 11.13 3.06
C LEU A 33 2.73 10.88 1.65
N CYS A 34 3.88 11.45 1.35
CA CYS A 34 4.67 11.11 0.16
C CYS A 34 6.06 10.65 0.63
N LEU A 35 6.40 9.40 0.33
CA LEU A 35 7.61 8.76 0.78
C LEU A 35 8.49 8.38 -0.41
N MET A 36 9.74 8.82 -0.38
CA MET A 36 10.77 8.31 -1.28
C MET A 36 11.32 7.00 -0.74
N GLN A 37 11.35 5.97 -1.60
CA GLN A 37 11.86 4.67 -1.24
C GLN A 37 13.37 4.69 -1.03
N GLU A 38 13.79 4.24 0.13
CA GLU A 38 15.19 3.97 0.46
C GLU A 38 15.53 2.48 0.24
N PRO A 39 16.82 2.14 0.03
CA PRO A 39 17.25 0.76 -0.02
C PRO A 39 16.89 -0.04 1.25
N GLY A 40 16.60 -1.33 1.08
CA GLY A 40 16.18 -2.25 2.15
C GLY A 40 14.67 -2.38 2.27
N GLY A 41 13.91 -1.30 2.14
CA GLY A 41 12.45 -1.31 2.30
C GLY A 41 11.98 -0.95 3.70
N LYS A 42 10.67 -1.11 3.95
CA LYS A 42 10.04 -0.81 5.25
C LYS A 42 8.83 -1.70 5.52
N ASP A 43 8.65 -1.99 6.81
CA ASP A 43 7.46 -2.66 7.33
C ASP A 43 6.50 -1.60 7.91
N PHE A 44 5.28 -1.53 7.36
CA PHE A 44 4.24 -0.60 7.81
C PHE A 44 3.11 -1.34 8.52
N GLU A 45 2.74 -0.86 9.69
CA GLU A 45 1.48 -1.21 10.35
C GLU A 45 0.61 0.05 10.48
N ILE A 46 -0.54 0.05 9.82
CA ILE A 46 -1.39 1.24 9.68
C ILE A 46 -2.79 0.90 10.16
N ASN A 47 -3.31 1.71 11.09
CA ASN A 47 -4.63 1.51 11.67
C ASN A 47 -5.45 2.80 11.55
N LEU A 48 -6.65 2.69 10.96
CA LEU A 48 -7.58 3.79 10.78
C LEU A 48 -8.81 3.60 11.66
N SER A 49 -9.14 4.60 12.46
CA SER A 49 -10.37 4.65 13.24
C SER A 49 -11.53 5.22 12.42
N GLU A 50 -12.70 5.42 13.04
CA GLU A 50 -13.92 5.91 12.39
C GLU A 50 -13.69 7.21 11.62
N GLY A 51 -14.07 7.24 10.34
CA GLY A 51 -13.96 8.41 9.47
C GLY A 51 -12.53 8.90 9.23
N ALA A 52 -11.50 8.15 9.65
CA ALA A 52 -10.12 8.52 9.39
C ALA A 52 -9.76 8.32 7.91
N GLU A 53 -8.93 9.20 7.36
CA GLU A 53 -8.52 9.19 5.96
C GLU A 53 -7.00 9.18 5.81
N LEU A 54 -6.46 8.25 5.02
CA LEU A 54 -5.03 8.18 4.69
C LEU A 54 -4.83 8.27 3.18
N GLY A 55 -4.07 9.27 2.75
CA GLY A 55 -3.39 9.29 1.46
C GLY A 55 -1.91 8.92 1.63
N MET A 56 -1.44 7.89 0.92
CA MET A 56 -0.03 7.50 0.97
C MET A 56 0.49 7.24 -0.44
N THR A 57 1.58 7.89 -0.79
CA THR A 57 2.26 7.67 -2.07
C THR A 57 3.70 7.25 -1.82
N LEU A 58 4.07 6.11 -2.41
CA LEU A 58 5.44 5.58 -2.41
C LEU A 58 6.07 5.83 -3.76
N ILE A 59 7.25 6.44 -3.78
CA ILE A 59 8.01 6.71 -5.01
C ILE A 59 9.35 5.99 -4.91
N CYS A 60 9.61 5.07 -5.85
CA CYS A 60 10.85 4.33 -5.94
C CYS A 60 11.58 4.66 -7.25
N ILE A 61 12.63 5.47 -7.17
CA ILE A 61 13.48 5.84 -8.29
C ILE A 61 14.95 5.64 -7.90
N GLY A 62 15.67 4.83 -8.67
CA GLY A 62 17.10 4.62 -8.43
C GLY A 62 17.44 3.81 -7.17
N CYS A 63 16.47 3.15 -6.56
CA CYS A 63 16.68 2.23 -5.45
C CYS A 63 17.11 0.85 -6.00
N PRO A 64 18.26 0.30 -5.58
CA PRO A 64 18.75 -0.97 -6.10
C PRO A 64 17.94 -2.17 -5.62
N GLU A 65 17.51 -2.16 -4.35
CA GLU A 65 16.69 -3.22 -3.76
C GLU A 65 15.85 -2.67 -2.61
N ALA A 66 14.56 -3.04 -2.58
CA ALA A 66 13.69 -2.75 -1.46
C ALA A 66 12.57 -3.78 -1.35
N VAL A 67 12.22 -4.14 -0.11
CA VAL A 67 11.08 -5.00 0.22
C VAL A 67 10.18 -4.26 1.21
N ASN A 68 8.98 -3.90 0.79
CA ASN A 68 7.98 -3.27 1.64
C ASN A 68 6.93 -4.30 2.06
N ARG A 69 6.59 -4.31 3.34
CA ARG A 69 5.45 -5.06 3.88
C ARG A 69 4.49 -4.08 4.52
N MET A 70 3.24 -4.10 4.09
CA MET A 70 2.23 -3.15 4.55
C MET A 70 1.03 -3.92 5.08
N LYS A 71 0.72 -3.72 6.36
CA LYS A 71 -0.51 -4.18 6.98
C LYS A 71 -1.38 -2.97 7.29
N ILE A 72 -2.51 -2.85 6.59
CA ILE A 72 -3.41 -1.70 6.68
C ILE A 72 -4.76 -2.20 7.19
N ASN A 73 -5.25 -1.62 8.28
CA ASN A 73 -6.48 -2.02 8.94
C ASN A 73 -7.46 -0.84 9.00
N LEU A 74 -8.61 -0.97 8.35
CA LEU A 74 -9.74 -0.04 8.46
C LEU A 74 -10.62 -0.54 9.60
N ASN A 75 -10.35 -0.04 10.84
CA ASN A 75 -10.95 -0.53 12.09
C ASN A 75 -12.15 0.29 12.54
N GLY A 76 -12.44 1.41 11.89
CA GLY A 76 -13.63 2.20 12.15
C GLY A 76 -14.46 2.40 10.88
N PRO A 77 -15.81 2.48 10.99
CA PRO A 77 -16.67 2.72 9.84
C PRO A 77 -16.33 4.04 9.16
N HIS A 78 -16.66 4.13 7.87
CA HIS A 78 -16.38 5.30 7.01
C HIS A 78 -14.91 5.66 6.82
N SER A 79 -13.97 4.85 7.32
CA SER A 79 -12.54 5.09 7.10
C SER A 79 -12.13 4.88 5.64
N ARG A 80 -11.13 5.63 5.19
CA ARG A 80 -10.70 5.66 3.79
C ARG A 80 -9.19 5.57 3.67
N VAL A 81 -8.72 4.81 2.67
CA VAL A 81 -7.32 4.76 2.32
C VAL A 81 -7.11 4.89 0.82
N SER A 82 -6.16 5.74 0.41
CA SER A 82 -5.65 5.83 -0.95
C SER A 82 -4.16 5.51 -0.92
N LEU A 83 -3.77 4.34 -1.40
CA LEU A 83 -2.39 3.88 -1.44
C LEU A 83 -1.89 3.90 -2.88
N ASN A 84 -0.89 4.72 -3.17
CA ASN A 84 -0.32 4.86 -4.49
C ASN A 84 1.15 4.44 -4.49
N GLY A 85 1.60 3.83 -5.57
CA GLY A 85 2.99 3.50 -5.82
C GLY A 85 3.42 3.91 -7.23
N LEU A 86 4.56 4.57 -7.34
CA LEU A 86 5.23 4.85 -8.60
C LEU A 86 6.67 4.34 -8.52
N TYR A 87 7.06 3.51 -9.48
CA TYR A 87 8.44 3.02 -9.50
C TYR A 87 9.05 3.03 -10.89
N LEU A 88 10.31 3.44 -10.94
CA LEU A 88 11.16 3.40 -12.11
C LEU A 88 12.41 2.58 -11.76
N LEU A 89 12.49 1.37 -12.30
CA LEU A 89 13.52 0.40 -11.99
C LEU A 89 14.39 0.14 -13.22
N ARG A 90 15.72 0.12 -13.01
CA ARG A 90 16.72 -0.10 -14.06
C ARG A 90 17.83 -1.02 -13.59
N GLY A 91 18.58 -1.57 -14.54
CA GLY A 91 19.71 -2.46 -14.25
C GLY A 91 19.21 -3.78 -13.66
N GLU A 92 19.68 -4.14 -12.49
CA GLU A 92 19.28 -5.33 -11.74
C GLU A 92 18.42 -4.98 -10.50
N ALA A 93 17.80 -3.77 -10.49
CA ALA A 93 16.99 -3.30 -9.39
C ALA A 93 15.81 -4.24 -9.10
N ARG A 94 15.51 -4.41 -7.80
CA ARG A 94 14.43 -5.26 -7.31
C ARG A 94 13.56 -4.51 -6.32
N LEU A 95 12.25 -4.47 -6.58
CA LEU A 95 11.25 -3.90 -5.68
C LEU A 95 10.17 -4.93 -5.39
N GLU A 96 9.90 -5.16 -4.10
CA GLU A 96 8.77 -5.98 -3.67
C GLU A 96 7.82 -5.16 -2.81
N ASN A 97 6.53 -5.24 -3.11
CA ASN A 97 5.46 -4.68 -2.29
C ASN A 97 4.50 -5.80 -1.90
N HIS A 98 4.50 -6.17 -0.62
CA HIS A 98 3.57 -7.14 -0.03
C HIS A 98 2.57 -6.37 0.83
N ILE A 99 1.29 -6.41 0.44
CA ILE A 99 0.25 -5.57 1.03
C ILE A 99 -0.90 -6.44 1.51
N VAL A 100 -1.29 -6.27 2.76
CA VAL A 100 -2.54 -6.81 3.29
C VAL A 100 -3.39 -5.65 3.79
N LEU A 101 -4.53 -5.42 3.12
CA LEU A 101 -5.47 -4.38 3.47
C LEU A 101 -6.79 -5.01 3.93
N SER A 102 -7.18 -4.76 5.19
CA SER A 102 -8.35 -5.35 5.81
C SER A 102 -9.44 -4.31 6.06
N HIS A 103 -10.63 -4.54 5.47
CA HIS A 103 -11.85 -3.83 5.79
C HIS A 103 -12.53 -4.56 6.95
N ASN A 104 -12.37 -4.03 8.16
CA ASN A 104 -12.88 -4.62 9.39
C ASN A 104 -14.22 -4.01 9.84
N CYS A 105 -14.70 -2.95 9.18
CA CYS A 105 -15.92 -2.22 9.49
C CYS A 105 -16.70 -1.89 8.21
N PRO A 106 -18.02 -1.61 8.32
CA PRO A 106 -18.84 -1.24 7.17
C PRO A 106 -18.51 0.16 6.62
N GLU A 107 -18.91 0.40 5.37
CA GLU A 107 -18.85 1.69 4.68
C GLU A 107 -17.43 2.25 4.49
N CYS A 108 -16.43 1.38 4.59
CA CYS A 108 -15.04 1.73 4.36
C CYS A 108 -14.68 1.75 2.87
N ARG A 109 -13.70 2.57 2.51
CA ARG A 109 -13.22 2.67 1.13
C ARG A 109 -11.72 2.50 1.03
N SER A 110 -11.26 1.76 0.01
CA SER A 110 -9.84 1.68 -0.31
C SER A 110 -9.60 1.76 -1.81
N SER A 111 -8.50 2.42 -2.17
CA SER A 111 -7.96 2.44 -3.52
C SER A 111 -6.47 2.17 -3.48
N GLN A 112 -6.02 1.21 -4.27
CA GLN A 112 -4.60 0.93 -4.45
C GLN A 112 -4.26 1.08 -5.93
N LEU A 113 -3.33 1.98 -6.27
CA LEU A 113 -2.87 2.20 -7.63
C LEU A 113 -1.35 2.19 -7.67
N PHE A 114 -0.78 1.14 -8.25
CA PHE A 114 0.65 1.02 -8.46
C PHE A 114 0.99 1.05 -9.94
N LYS A 115 1.97 1.87 -10.29
CA LYS A 115 2.46 2.00 -11.66
C LYS A 115 3.97 1.85 -11.72
N GLY A 116 4.45 1.01 -12.64
CA GLY A 116 5.86 0.72 -12.81
C GLY A 116 6.36 0.91 -14.22
N ILE A 117 7.61 1.34 -14.34
CA ILE A 117 8.39 1.28 -15.58
C ILE A 117 9.67 0.52 -15.25
N LEU A 118 9.91 -0.57 -15.99
CA LEU A 118 11.05 -1.45 -15.78
C LEU A 118 11.90 -1.55 -17.03
N GLU A 119 13.20 -1.40 -16.86
CA GLU A 119 14.22 -1.49 -17.92
C GLU A 119 15.32 -2.48 -17.51
N ASP A 120 16.06 -2.99 -18.49
CA ASP A 120 17.14 -3.97 -18.35
C ASP A 120 16.67 -5.29 -17.75
N LYS A 121 17.23 -5.70 -16.59
CA LYS A 121 16.89 -6.92 -15.85
C LYS A 121 16.08 -6.63 -14.57
N ALA A 122 15.54 -5.42 -14.45
CA ALA A 122 14.81 -5.01 -13.26
C ALA A 122 13.61 -5.92 -12.99
N THR A 123 13.30 -6.10 -11.71
CA THR A 123 12.21 -6.99 -11.24
C THR A 123 11.32 -6.25 -10.26
N ALA A 124 10.01 -6.36 -10.44
CA ALA A 124 9.01 -5.89 -9.48
C ALA A 124 8.09 -7.03 -9.03
N VAL A 125 7.74 -7.05 -7.75
CA VAL A 125 6.72 -7.91 -7.17
C VAL A 125 5.64 -7.01 -6.56
N PHE A 126 4.40 -7.29 -6.93
CA PHE A 126 3.20 -6.70 -6.34
C PHE A 126 2.30 -7.83 -5.88
N ASP A 127 2.40 -8.19 -4.62
CA ASP A 127 1.57 -9.21 -3.95
C ASP A 127 0.67 -8.48 -2.96
N ALA A 128 -0.63 -8.41 -3.27
CA ALA A 128 -1.51 -7.53 -2.54
C ALA A 128 -2.90 -8.14 -2.34
N LEU A 129 -3.25 -8.38 -1.08
CA LEU A 129 -4.52 -8.91 -0.64
C LEU A 129 -5.42 -7.80 -0.08
N ILE A 130 -6.64 -7.71 -0.60
CA ILE A 130 -7.74 -7.00 0.07
C ILE A 130 -8.64 -8.03 0.74
N LYS A 131 -8.85 -7.86 2.04
CA LYS A 131 -9.73 -8.70 2.85
C LYS A 131 -10.92 -7.90 3.35
N VAL A 132 -12.14 -8.39 3.08
CA VAL A 132 -13.40 -7.82 3.57
C VAL A 132 -14.03 -8.82 4.53
N VAL A 133 -14.05 -8.50 5.83
CA VAL A 133 -14.54 -9.41 6.86
C VAL A 133 -16.08 -9.53 6.85
N PRO A 134 -16.68 -10.57 7.46
CA PRO A 134 -18.12 -10.65 7.66
C PRO A 134 -18.65 -9.38 8.35
N GLY A 135 -19.74 -8.81 7.84
CA GLY A 135 -20.34 -7.58 8.39
C GLY A 135 -19.74 -6.26 7.89
N ALA A 136 -18.62 -6.25 7.16
CA ALA A 136 -18.07 -5.05 6.52
C ALA A 136 -18.85 -4.69 5.24
N GLN A 137 -20.17 -4.48 5.40
CA GLN A 137 -21.08 -4.17 4.30
C GLN A 137 -20.82 -2.78 3.71
N LYS A 138 -21.21 -2.57 2.46
CA LYS A 138 -21.02 -1.33 1.69
C LYS A 138 -19.54 -0.92 1.55
N THR A 139 -18.65 -1.88 1.63
CA THR A 139 -17.23 -1.69 1.29
C THR A 139 -17.08 -1.38 -0.19
N GLU A 140 -16.25 -0.38 -0.50
CA GLU A 140 -15.76 -0.11 -1.85
C GLU A 140 -14.24 -0.28 -1.87
N ALA A 141 -13.73 -1.26 -2.63
CA ALA A 141 -12.31 -1.58 -2.65
C ALA A 141 -11.80 -1.80 -4.07
N PHE A 142 -10.81 -1.02 -4.48
CA PHE A 142 -10.24 -1.05 -5.81
C PHE A 142 -8.73 -1.26 -5.73
N GLN A 143 -8.21 -2.15 -6.58
CA GLN A 143 -6.80 -2.46 -6.64
C GLN A 143 -6.34 -2.56 -8.09
N ARG A 144 -5.26 -1.86 -8.44
CA ARG A 144 -4.71 -1.87 -9.78
C ARG A 144 -3.18 -1.78 -9.77
N ASN A 145 -2.53 -2.63 -10.58
CA ASN A 145 -1.11 -2.58 -10.84
C ASN A 145 -0.84 -2.58 -12.35
N ASP A 146 -0.34 -1.46 -12.87
CA ASP A 146 -0.02 -1.30 -14.29
C ASP A 146 1.49 -1.14 -14.47
N ASN A 147 2.08 -1.92 -15.37
CA ASN A 147 3.52 -1.93 -15.61
C ASN A 147 3.85 -1.82 -17.09
N LEU A 148 4.90 -1.06 -17.39
CA LEU A 148 5.50 -0.96 -18.70
C LEU A 148 6.91 -1.59 -18.66
N LEU A 149 7.14 -2.65 -19.43
CA LEU A 149 8.41 -3.34 -19.53
C LEU A 149 9.14 -2.89 -20.79
N LEU A 150 10.23 -2.15 -20.63
CA LEU A 150 11.01 -1.60 -21.74
C LEU A 150 12.10 -2.54 -22.24
N SER A 151 12.32 -3.69 -21.59
CA SER A 151 13.37 -4.64 -21.93
C SER A 151 12.87 -6.08 -21.87
N PRO A 152 13.35 -6.98 -22.74
CA PRO A 152 12.93 -8.40 -22.75
C PRO A 152 13.28 -9.16 -21.46
N GLN A 153 14.24 -8.65 -20.68
CA GLN A 153 14.69 -9.28 -19.43
C GLN A 153 14.01 -8.68 -18.19
N ALA A 154 13.30 -7.55 -18.32
CA ALA A 154 12.50 -7.00 -17.23
C ALA A 154 11.37 -7.99 -16.82
N ARG A 155 11.08 -8.05 -15.52
CA ARG A 155 10.13 -8.99 -14.95
C ARG A 155 9.18 -8.31 -13.98
N VAL A 156 7.90 -8.65 -14.08
CA VAL A 156 6.90 -8.27 -13.08
C VAL A 156 6.14 -9.52 -12.65
N HIS A 157 6.02 -9.71 -11.35
CA HIS A 157 5.08 -10.64 -10.74
C HIS A 157 3.99 -9.81 -10.06
N SER A 158 2.78 -9.87 -10.60
CA SER A 158 1.63 -9.11 -10.07
C SER A 158 0.53 -10.08 -9.67
N GLU A 159 0.23 -10.14 -8.37
CA GLU A 159 -0.73 -11.05 -7.77
C GLU A 159 -1.73 -10.27 -6.89
N PRO A 160 -2.67 -9.53 -7.51
CA PRO A 160 -3.74 -8.89 -6.76
C PRO A 160 -4.79 -9.94 -6.35
N GLN A 161 -5.15 -9.96 -5.05
CA GLN A 161 -6.06 -10.94 -4.46
C GLN A 161 -7.22 -10.26 -3.73
N LEU A 162 -8.41 -10.90 -3.74
CA LEU A 162 -9.59 -10.47 -3.00
C LEU A 162 -10.14 -11.64 -2.17
N GLU A 163 -10.29 -11.42 -0.87
CA GLU A 163 -11.04 -12.29 0.04
C GLU A 163 -12.27 -11.54 0.56
N ILE A 164 -13.45 -11.91 0.09
CA ILE A 164 -14.69 -11.18 0.37
C ILE A 164 -15.64 -12.08 1.14
N TYR A 165 -16.00 -11.67 2.36
CA TYR A 165 -16.90 -12.36 3.26
C TYR A 165 -18.15 -11.53 3.62
N ALA A 166 -18.44 -10.46 2.86
CA ALA A 166 -19.64 -9.63 2.97
C ALA A 166 -20.38 -9.60 1.62
N ASP A 167 -21.70 -9.43 1.64
CA ASP A 167 -22.55 -9.59 0.47
C ASP A 167 -22.76 -8.28 -0.32
N ASP A 168 -22.94 -7.15 0.39
CA ASP A 168 -23.19 -5.83 -0.22
C ASP A 168 -21.88 -5.03 -0.32
N VAL A 169 -21.10 -5.33 -1.35
CA VAL A 169 -19.79 -4.68 -1.56
C VAL A 169 -19.52 -4.42 -3.05
N LYS A 170 -18.61 -3.47 -3.32
CA LYS A 170 -18.07 -3.19 -4.65
C LYS A 170 -16.56 -3.34 -4.61
N CYS A 171 -16.07 -4.48 -5.07
CA CYS A 171 -14.64 -4.77 -5.08
C CYS A 171 -14.17 -5.15 -6.48
N SER A 172 -13.01 -4.63 -6.87
CA SER A 172 -12.37 -5.04 -8.11
C SER A 172 -10.86 -4.98 -8.00
N HIS A 173 -10.20 -5.83 -8.77
CA HIS A 173 -8.77 -5.77 -8.96
C HIS A 173 -8.39 -5.89 -10.45
N GLY A 174 -7.18 -5.47 -10.80
CA GLY A 174 -6.64 -5.61 -12.15
C GLY A 174 -5.14 -5.44 -12.18
N ALA A 175 -4.51 -6.08 -13.17
CA ALA A 175 -3.11 -5.92 -13.47
C ALA A 175 -2.92 -5.84 -14.98
N THR A 176 -2.00 -4.98 -15.42
CA THR A 176 -1.63 -4.83 -16.82
C THR A 176 -0.11 -4.80 -16.93
N ASN A 177 0.44 -5.64 -17.78
CA ASN A 177 1.87 -5.64 -18.10
C ASN A 177 2.01 -5.53 -19.63
N GLY A 178 2.71 -4.51 -20.10
CA GLY A 178 2.88 -4.17 -21.50
C GLY A 178 4.31 -3.84 -21.88
#